data_20f5ce1e24cc08321865c83c9938406c
#
_entry.id   20f5ce1e24cc08321865c83c9938406c
#
_cell.length_a   1.000
_cell.length_b   1.000
_cell.length_c   1.000
_cell.angle_alpha   90.00
_cell.angle_beta   90.00
_cell.angle_gamma   90.00
#
_symmetry.space_group_name_H-M   'P 1'
#
loop_
_entity.id
_entity.type
_entity.pdbx_description
1 polymer ?
#
loop_
_entity_poly.entity_id
_entity_poly.type
_entity_poly.pdbx_seq_one_letter_code
_entity_poly.pdbx_strand_id
1 'polypeptide(L)'
;MIKGNVKIDRKNLISILQSCLVLILVILVALMMVEIGNLKGTARVINYAGLVRGATQRAVKLEITGTRNDELIAYLDDILSDLTSGDGHYELVKLKDVAYQERLDIQRAYWERLKAEVAAARQRGYENTQIVAMSETYFEMADETVSAAEHYSEKIAMKIRTIEILSALDMLCLVILVMLQTAMALKMARKNRLLEQRAYIDIHTGLPNKGSCEELLNNREILREPTACVIFDLNNLKTVNDTMGHSAGDQLILSFARLLRRVIPEKHFVGRYGGDEFMAVIYHTDRQEVEGILDSLRREADAANRDGNQLPLSYAYGWAISTDYEGCVMQTLLDKADYCMYENKRAYYATHDRRAPRS
;
A
#
# COMPACT_ATOMS: atom_id res chain seq x y z
N MET A 1 21.94 33.90 -14.45
CA MET A 1 21.16 33.47 -13.29
C MET A 1 20.00 32.60 -13.76
N ILE A 2 20.17 31.29 -13.75
CA ILE A 2 19.17 30.33 -14.19
C ILE A 2 18.39 29.91 -12.95
N LYS A 3 17.19 30.46 -12.74
CA LYS A 3 16.22 29.95 -11.76
C LYS A 3 15.58 28.69 -12.36
N GLY A 4 16.17 27.54 -12.06
CA GLY A 4 15.52 26.25 -12.29
C GLY A 4 14.36 26.09 -11.33
N ASN A 5 13.13 26.31 -11.80
CA ASN A 5 11.92 25.87 -11.10
C ASN A 5 11.91 24.33 -11.11
N VAL A 6 12.42 23.71 -10.06
CA VAL A 6 12.23 22.28 -9.80
C VAL A 6 10.74 22.06 -9.53
N LYS A 7 9.96 21.73 -10.55
CA LYS A 7 8.62 21.18 -10.35
C LYS A 7 8.80 19.83 -9.64
N ILE A 8 8.69 19.84 -8.31
CA ILE A 8 8.63 18.60 -7.53
C ILE A 8 7.37 17.88 -8.00
N ASP A 9 7.56 16.71 -8.59
CA ASP A 9 6.44 15.86 -8.99
C ASP A 9 5.61 15.51 -7.75
N ARG A 10 4.28 15.59 -7.85
CA ARG A 10 3.37 15.29 -6.73
C ARG A 10 3.66 13.94 -6.08
N LYS A 11 4.10 12.95 -6.85
CA LYS A 11 4.49 11.63 -6.33
C LYS A 11 5.70 11.71 -5.41
N ASN A 12 6.73 12.48 -5.81
CA ASN A 12 7.94 12.66 -5.02
C ASN A 12 7.64 13.43 -3.73
N LEU A 13 6.75 14.43 -3.79
CA LEU A 13 6.34 15.18 -2.61
C LEU A 13 5.62 14.29 -1.57
N ILE A 14 4.69 13.45 -2.00
CA ILE A 14 3.97 12.53 -1.11
C ILE A 14 4.94 11.50 -0.51
N SER A 15 5.89 10.96 -1.29
CA SER A 15 6.89 10.03 -0.81
C SER A 15 7.83 10.66 0.23
N ILE A 16 8.26 11.90 0.00
CA ILE A 16 9.08 12.66 0.95
C ILE A 16 8.30 12.88 2.26
N LEU A 17 7.04 13.33 2.16
CA LEU A 17 6.19 13.56 3.33
C LEU A 17 6.00 12.27 4.15
N GLN A 18 5.76 11.14 3.48
CA GLN A 18 5.64 9.83 4.13
C GLN A 18 6.93 9.42 4.84
N SER A 19 8.09 9.63 4.20
CA SER A 19 9.39 9.35 4.83
C SER A 19 9.65 10.22 6.06
N CYS A 20 9.24 11.50 6.02
CA CYS A 20 9.34 12.40 7.17
C CYS A 20 8.46 11.92 8.34
N LEU A 21 7.20 11.53 8.08
CA LEU A 21 6.31 11.01 9.12
C LEU A 21 6.85 9.72 9.73
N VAL A 22 7.37 8.80 8.93
CA VAL A 22 8.01 7.57 9.45
C VAL A 22 9.20 7.90 10.36
N LEU A 23 10.03 8.88 9.98
CA LEU A 23 11.14 9.32 10.82
C LEU A 23 10.67 9.96 12.13
N ILE A 24 9.62 10.79 12.09
CA ILE A 24 9.01 11.39 13.28
C ILE A 24 8.48 10.29 14.21
N LEU A 25 7.78 9.29 13.67
CA LEU A 25 7.27 8.17 14.47
C LEU A 25 8.39 7.41 15.19
N VAL A 26 9.50 7.14 14.49
CA VAL A 26 10.67 6.47 15.08
C VAL A 26 11.24 7.30 16.23
N ILE A 27 11.35 8.63 16.06
CA ILE A 27 11.84 9.53 17.10
C ILE A 27 10.88 9.54 18.31
N LEU A 28 9.57 9.62 18.08
CA LEU A 28 8.57 9.60 19.16
C LEU A 28 8.62 8.29 19.95
N VAL A 29 8.75 7.15 19.29
CA VAL A 29 8.90 5.84 19.94
C VAL A 29 10.19 5.78 20.77
N ALA A 30 11.30 6.28 20.26
CA ALA A 30 12.56 6.33 20.98
C ALA A 30 12.45 7.22 22.24
N LEU A 31 11.82 8.39 22.14
CA LEU A 31 11.57 9.27 23.28
C LEU A 31 10.66 8.61 24.32
N MET A 32 9.61 7.92 23.87
CA MET A 32 8.72 7.18 24.77
C MET A 32 9.46 6.10 25.56
N MET A 33 10.36 5.34 24.90
CA MET A 33 11.19 4.33 25.57
C MET A 33 12.09 4.94 26.65
N VAL A 34 12.66 6.12 26.40
CA VAL A 34 13.48 6.83 27.39
C VAL A 34 12.64 7.24 28.58
N GLU A 35 11.46 7.82 28.38
CA GLU A 35 10.60 8.26 29.51
C GLU A 35 10.00 7.09 30.28
N ILE A 36 9.66 5.97 29.62
CA ILE A 36 9.29 4.73 30.33
C ILE A 36 10.45 4.21 31.18
N GLY A 37 11.70 4.29 30.67
CA GLY A 37 12.89 3.96 31.43
C GLY A 37 13.04 4.84 32.67
N ASN A 38 12.79 6.14 32.57
CA ASN A 38 12.81 7.09 33.68
C ASN A 38 11.70 6.82 34.72
N LEU A 39 10.51 6.38 34.26
CA LEU A 39 9.40 6.03 35.15
C LEU A 39 9.63 4.73 35.91
N LYS A 40 10.40 3.82 35.31
CA LYS A 40 10.70 2.52 35.92
C LYS A 40 11.46 2.71 37.24
N GLY A 41 10.91 2.18 38.31
CA GLY A 41 11.50 2.27 39.64
C GLY A 41 11.04 3.47 40.51
N THR A 42 10.37 4.52 39.90
CA THR A 42 9.86 5.65 40.71
C THR A 42 8.85 5.21 41.77
N ALA A 43 7.97 4.26 41.46
CA ALA A 43 7.02 3.71 42.41
C ALA A 43 7.70 3.06 43.63
N ARG A 44 8.84 2.38 43.42
CA ARG A 44 9.63 1.78 44.50
C ARG A 44 10.26 2.88 45.36
N VAL A 45 10.82 3.93 44.76
CA VAL A 45 11.36 5.09 45.46
C VAL A 45 10.29 5.78 46.34
N ILE A 46 9.11 6.05 45.79
CA ILE A 46 7.98 6.63 46.53
C ILE A 46 7.60 5.74 47.73
N ASN A 47 7.50 4.42 47.52
CA ASN A 47 7.16 3.49 48.58
C ASN A 47 8.20 3.48 49.72
N TYR A 48 9.50 3.43 49.40
CA TYR A 48 10.54 3.46 50.39
C TYR A 48 10.70 4.82 51.09
N ALA A 49 10.53 5.93 50.40
CA ALA A 49 10.45 7.27 50.99
C ALA A 49 9.28 7.37 51.97
N GLY A 50 8.11 6.83 51.61
CA GLY A 50 6.96 6.73 52.50
C GLY A 50 7.20 5.83 53.69
N LEU A 51 7.97 4.71 53.52
CA LEU A 51 8.35 3.84 54.59
C LEU A 51 9.31 4.53 55.57
N VAL A 52 10.28 5.32 55.09
CA VAL A 52 11.16 6.12 55.93
C VAL A 52 10.35 7.08 56.80
N ARG A 53 9.34 7.80 56.22
CA ARG A 53 8.45 8.69 56.95
C ARG A 53 7.77 7.97 58.11
N GLY A 54 7.14 6.80 57.90
CA GLY A 54 6.42 6.07 58.91
C GLY A 54 7.33 5.37 59.94
N ALA A 55 8.44 4.79 59.47
CA ALA A 55 9.37 4.05 60.34
C ALA A 55 10.17 4.95 61.26
N THR A 56 10.46 6.19 60.87
CA THR A 56 11.08 7.19 61.76
C THR A 56 10.16 7.55 62.93
N GLN A 57 8.89 7.78 62.72
CA GLN A 57 7.92 7.97 63.77
C GLN A 57 7.85 6.77 64.71
N ARG A 58 7.89 5.57 64.19
CA ARG A 58 7.95 4.34 64.97
C ARG A 58 9.24 4.23 65.80
N ALA A 59 10.40 4.57 65.22
CA ALA A 59 11.68 4.57 65.94
C ALA A 59 11.67 5.51 67.13
N VAL A 60 11.20 6.76 66.94
CA VAL A 60 11.09 7.74 68.02
C VAL A 60 10.10 7.28 69.09
N LYS A 61 8.92 6.75 68.73
CA LYS A 61 7.96 6.18 69.67
C LYS A 61 8.58 5.06 70.53
N LEU A 62 9.31 4.17 69.92
CA LEU A 62 10.02 3.08 70.65
C LEU A 62 11.06 3.63 71.62
N GLU A 63 11.83 4.61 71.20
CA GLU A 63 12.82 5.28 72.12
C GLU A 63 12.16 5.89 73.35
N ILE A 64 11.07 6.67 73.16
CA ILE A 64 10.36 7.32 74.28
C ILE A 64 9.73 6.29 75.24
N THR A 65 9.27 5.14 74.70
CA THR A 65 8.68 4.06 75.51
C THR A 65 9.76 3.15 76.18
N GLY A 66 11.04 3.47 76.04
CA GLY A 66 12.15 2.74 76.61
C GLY A 66 12.58 1.48 75.87
N THR A 67 12.07 1.28 74.67
CA THR A 67 12.43 0.17 73.80
C THR A 67 13.46 0.62 72.78
N ARG A 68 14.74 0.39 72.99
CA ARG A 68 15.80 0.72 72.02
C ARG A 68 15.73 -0.18 70.82
N ASN A 69 15.81 0.40 69.62
CA ASN A 69 15.78 -0.34 68.37
C ASN A 69 16.84 0.20 67.37
N ASP A 70 18.12 -0.18 67.63
CA ASP A 70 19.23 0.28 66.77
C ASP A 70 19.19 -0.38 65.40
N GLU A 71 18.58 -1.57 65.26
CA GLU A 71 18.36 -2.23 63.97
C GLU A 71 17.43 -1.41 63.07
N LEU A 72 16.39 -0.80 63.64
CA LEU A 72 15.46 0.06 62.88
C LEU A 72 16.15 1.35 62.42
N ILE A 73 17.05 1.92 63.29
CA ILE A 73 17.82 3.10 62.91
C ILE A 73 18.79 2.77 61.77
N ALA A 74 19.52 1.63 61.85
CA ALA A 74 20.39 1.19 60.80
C ALA A 74 19.64 0.90 59.49
N TYR A 75 18.46 0.27 59.59
CA TYR A 75 17.58 0.07 58.42
C TYR A 75 17.16 1.36 57.74
N LEU A 76 16.86 2.42 58.50
CA LEU A 76 16.52 3.75 57.95
C LEU A 76 17.73 4.41 57.31
N ASP A 77 18.93 4.27 57.93
CA ASP A 77 20.18 4.76 57.33
C ASP A 77 20.45 4.14 55.97
N ASP A 78 20.28 2.80 55.85
CA ASP A 78 20.48 2.05 54.59
C ASP A 78 19.50 2.51 53.51
N ILE A 79 18.21 2.69 53.86
CA ILE A 79 17.22 3.16 52.87
C ILE A 79 17.55 4.59 52.41
N LEU A 80 17.86 5.51 53.34
CA LEU A 80 18.19 6.90 53.00
C LEU A 80 19.46 6.99 52.16
N SER A 81 20.43 6.11 52.40
CA SER A 81 21.61 5.98 51.56
C SER A 81 21.25 5.52 50.14
N ASP A 82 20.42 4.46 50.04
CA ASP A 82 20.03 3.89 48.76
C ASP A 82 19.15 4.86 47.95
N LEU A 83 18.23 5.61 48.59
CA LEU A 83 17.45 6.68 47.95
C LEU A 83 18.36 7.76 47.34
N THR A 84 19.52 8.00 47.92
CA THR A 84 20.48 9.03 47.46
C THR A 84 21.40 8.52 46.35
N SER A 85 21.94 7.33 46.50
CA SER A 85 22.93 6.72 45.59
C SER A 85 22.26 6.04 44.38
N GLY A 86 21.19 5.30 44.62
CA GLY A 86 20.49 4.51 43.62
C GLY A 86 21.17 3.17 43.30
N ASP A 87 22.13 2.75 44.07
CA ASP A 87 22.94 1.52 43.85
C ASP A 87 23.04 0.59 45.07
N GLY A 88 22.11 0.77 46.03
CA GLY A 88 22.10 0.01 47.27
C GLY A 88 21.30 -1.30 47.21
N HIS A 89 21.13 -1.90 48.39
CA HIS A 89 20.50 -3.22 48.58
C HIS A 89 19.03 -3.28 48.15
N TYR A 90 18.32 -2.16 48.17
CA TYR A 90 16.87 -2.09 47.85
C TYR A 90 16.59 -1.90 46.38
N GLU A 91 17.62 -1.89 45.52
CA GLU A 91 17.51 -1.68 44.07
C GLU A 91 16.68 -0.40 43.71
N LEU A 92 16.88 0.65 44.50
CA LEU A 92 16.23 1.95 44.24
C LEU A 92 16.91 2.67 43.06
N VAL A 93 16.14 3.45 42.32
CA VAL A 93 16.73 4.26 41.28
C VAL A 93 16.91 5.70 41.75
N LYS A 94 18.07 6.29 41.49
CA LYS A 94 18.27 7.70 41.76
C LYS A 94 17.38 8.55 40.85
N LEU A 95 16.39 9.25 41.44
CA LEU A 95 15.53 10.19 40.68
C LEU A 95 16.37 11.39 40.28
N LYS A 96 16.27 11.79 38.99
CA LYS A 96 17.02 12.91 38.40
C LYS A 96 16.35 14.28 38.61
N ASP A 97 15.30 14.35 39.42
CA ASP A 97 14.57 15.60 39.71
C ASP A 97 15.32 16.41 40.76
N VAL A 98 15.62 17.66 40.46
CA VAL A 98 16.39 18.55 41.33
C VAL A 98 15.64 18.84 42.63
N ALA A 99 14.33 19.08 42.55
CA ALA A 99 13.51 19.40 43.73
C ALA A 99 13.44 18.19 44.68
N TYR A 100 13.35 16.96 44.17
CA TYR A 100 13.41 15.76 44.98
C TYR A 100 14.78 15.60 45.68
N GLN A 101 15.86 15.78 44.93
CA GLN A 101 17.21 15.63 45.47
C GLN A 101 17.51 16.63 46.59
N GLU A 102 17.15 17.90 46.40
CA GLU A 102 17.29 18.95 47.39
C GLU A 102 16.53 18.63 48.69
N ARG A 103 15.28 18.14 48.57
CA ARG A 103 14.49 17.74 49.75
C ARG A 103 15.06 16.53 50.45
N LEU A 104 15.50 15.54 49.70
CA LEU A 104 16.15 14.35 50.28
C LEU A 104 17.44 14.69 51.03
N ASP A 105 18.25 15.61 50.47
CA ASP A 105 19.49 16.05 51.16
C ASP A 105 19.20 16.79 52.47
N ILE A 106 18.19 17.67 52.46
CA ILE A 106 17.72 18.37 53.66
C ILE A 106 17.21 17.35 54.71
N GLN A 107 16.38 16.43 54.30
CA GLN A 107 15.84 15.35 55.13
C GLN A 107 16.94 14.50 55.76
N ARG A 108 17.96 14.10 54.96
CA ARG A 108 19.12 13.35 55.45
C ARG A 108 19.93 14.13 56.50
N ALA A 109 20.21 15.39 56.22
CA ALA A 109 20.94 16.21 57.19
C ALA A 109 20.18 16.37 58.51
N TYR A 110 18.83 16.45 58.42
CA TYR A 110 18.00 16.54 59.62
C TYR A 110 17.92 15.18 60.35
N TRP A 111 17.94 14.07 59.63
CA TRP A 111 18.01 12.72 60.21
C TRP A 111 19.24 12.53 61.07
N GLU A 112 20.42 12.97 60.62
CA GLU A 112 21.64 12.93 61.44
C GLU A 112 21.50 13.72 62.77
N ARG A 113 20.81 14.89 62.71
CA ARG A 113 20.54 15.68 63.92
C ARG A 113 19.56 14.98 64.84
N LEU A 114 18.52 14.34 64.32
CA LEU A 114 17.57 13.55 65.09
C LEU A 114 18.23 12.36 65.79
N LYS A 115 19.12 11.65 65.08
CA LYS A 115 19.92 10.56 65.71
C LYS A 115 20.81 11.06 66.83
N ALA A 116 21.43 12.21 66.68
CA ALA A 116 22.22 12.83 67.72
C ALA A 116 21.39 13.18 68.97
N GLU A 117 20.15 13.68 68.76
CA GLU A 117 19.24 13.96 69.88
C GLU A 117 18.76 12.65 70.55
N VAL A 118 18.48 11.61 69.79
CA VAL A 118 18.19 10.26 70.33
C VAL A 118 19.33 9.77 71.23
N ALA A 119 20.57 9.90 70.76
CA ALA A 119 21.76 9.48 71.57
C ALA A 119 21.91 10.33 72.86
N ALA A 120 21.65 11.63 72.75
CA ALA A 120 21.67 12.53 73.94
C ALA A 120 20.55 12.20 74.94
N ALA A 121 19.33 11.91 74.45
CA ALA A 121 18.19 11.53 75.25
C ALA A 121 18.41 10.20 76.00
N ARG A 122 19.09 9.25 75.39
CA ARG A 122 19.49 7.98 76.05
C ARG A 122 20.43 8.14 77.28
N GLN A 123 21.17 9.26 77.27
CA GLN A 123 22.08 9.59 78.37
C GLN A 123 21.45 10.43 79.45
N ARG A 124 20.59 11.39 79.10
CA ARG A 124 20.05 12.41 79.98
C ARG A 124 18.62 12.12 80.44
N GLY A 125 17.95 11.11 79.88
CA GLY A 125 16.52 10.84 80.06
C GLY A 125 15.67 11.60 79.07
N TYR A 126 14.43 11.16 78.90
CA TYR A 126 13.52 11.67 77.84
C TYR A 126 12.62 12.84 78.30
N GLU A 127 12.69 13.22 79.58
CA GLU A 127 11.75 14.25 80.16
C GLU A 127 11.99 15.66 79.60
N ASN A 128 13.21 16.02 79.20
CA ASN A 128 13.62 17.32 78.73
C ASN A 128 14.28 17.28 77.33
N THR A 129 13.82 16.46 76.44
CA THR A 129 14.39 16.28 75.10
C THR A 129 13.48 16.93 74.03
N GLN A 130 14.08 17.33 72.91
CA GLN A 130 13.34 17.85 71.74
C GLN A 130 12.95 16.74 70.76
N ILE A 131 13.15 15.48 71.14
CA ILE A 131 13.02 14.34 70.21
C ILE A 131 11.65 14.26 69.53
N VAL A 132 10.55 14.61 70.27
CA VAL A 132 9.18 14.60 69.73
C VAL A 132 9.03 15.73 68.73
N ALA A 133 9.37 16.97 69.07
CA ALA A 133 9.26 18.11 68.18
C ALA A 133 10.13 17.92 66.93
N MET A 134 11.32 17.39 67.06
CA MET A 134 12.22 17.06 65.97
C MET A 134 11.64 15.94 65.07
N SER A 135 10.96 14.95 65.65
CA SER A 135 10.33 13.90 64.86
C SER A 135 9.16 14.39 64.02
N GLU A 136 8.38 15.35 64.57
CA GLU A 136 7.30 16.00 63.79
C GLU A 136 7.88 16.79 62.61
N THR A 137 8.91 17.61 62.86
CA THR A 137 9.58 18.39 61.78
C THR A 137 10.19 17.43 60.74
N TYR A 138 10.78 16.29 61.18
CA TYR A 138 11.28 15.29 60.25
C TYR A 138 10.16 14.67 59.42
N PHE A 139 9.00 14.38 60.03
CA PHE A 139 7.84 13.85 59.33
C PHE A 139 7.39 14.76 58.20
N GLU A 140 7.27 16.09 58.47
CA GLU A 140 6.93 17.09 57.46
C GLU A 140 7.94 17.11 56.31
N MET A 141 9.26 17.06 56.61
CA MET A 141 10.31 17.00 55.60
C MET A 141 10.24 15.70 54.76
N ALA A 142 9.96 14.59 55.42
CA ALA A 142 9.80 13.31 54.73
C ALA A 142 8.56 13.29 53.84
N ASP A 143 7.48 13.89 54.29
CA ASP A 143 6.24 14.07 53.48
C ASP A 143 6.47 14.91 52.26
N GLU A 144 7.20 16.05 52.39
CA GLU A 144 7.63 16.85 51.28
C GLU A 144 8.51 16.11 50.28
N THR A 145 9.40 15.21 50.75
CA THR A 145 10.24 14.36 49.89
C THR A 145 9.39 13.37 49.10
N VAL A 146 8.42 12.69 49.75
CA VAL A 146 7.47 11.80 49.06
C VAL A 146 6.68 12.56 48.03
N SER A 147 6.11 13.72 48.39
CA SER A 147 5.34 14.54 47.44
C SER A 147 6.16 14.99 46.24
N ALA A 148 7.44 15.30 46.40
CA ALA A 148 8.34 15.66 45.31
C ALA A 148 8.58 14.43 44.37
N ALA A 149 8.73 13.22 44.92
CA ALA A 149 8.87 12.01 44.11
C ALA A 149 7.59 11.67 43.32
N GLU A 150 6.42 11.83 43.96
CA GLU A 150 5.11 11.66 43.31
C GLU A 150 4.95 12.66 42.17
N HIS A 151 5.23 13.92 42.40
CA HIS A 151 5.15 14.97 41.36
C HIS A 151 6.09 14.71 40.17
N TYR A 152 7.29 14.22 40.43
CA TYR A 152 8.20 13.78 39.38
C TYR A 152 7.62 12.64 38.56
N SER A 153 7.04 11.62 39.21
CA SER A 153 6.38 10.50 38.55
C SER A 153 5.21 10.96 37.66
N GLU A 154 4.36 11.87 38.16
CA GLU A 154 3.25 12.47 37.39
C GLU A 154 3.72 13.25 36.18
N LYS A 155 4.80 14.02 36.32
CA LYS A 155 5.42 14.77 35.21
C LYS A 155 5.86 13.83 34.08
N ILE A 156 6.50 12.70 34.41
CA ILE A 156 6.90 11.71 33.41
C ILE A 156 5.66 11.09 32.76
N ALA A 157 4.66 10.70 33.56
CA ALA A 157 3.43 10.11 33.06
C ALA A 157 2.70 11.06 32.05
N MET A 158 2.65 12.36 32.35
CA MET A 158 2.10 13.36 31.43
C MET A 158 2.90 13.47 30.14
N LYS A 159 4.22 13.42 30.19
CA LYS A 159 5.07 13.43 28.99
C LYS A 159 4.82 12.19 28.12
N ILE A 160 4.77 10.99 28.74
CA ILE A 160 4.46 9.75 28.03
C ILE A 160 3.12 9.85 27.31
N ARG A 161 2.08 10.32 28.01
CA ARG A 161 0.73 10.51 27.42
C ARG A 161 0.74 11.49 26.25
N THR A 162 1.52 12.56 26.33
CA THR A 162 1.67 13.50 25.22
C THR A 162 2.31 12.86 24.01
N ILE A 163 3.39 12.07 24.21
CA ILE A 163 4.07 11.34 23.15
C ILE A 163 3.13 10.28 22.51
N GLU A 164 2.33 9.58 23.32
CA GLU A 164 1.32 8.63 22.83
C GLU A 164 0.31 9.30 21.89
N ILE A 165 -0.24 10.45 22.29
CA ILE A 165 -1.19 11.21 21.48
C ILE A 165 -0.54 11.65 20.15
N LEU A 166 0.68 12.19 20.21
CA LEU A 166 1.40 12.62 19.02
C LEU A 166 1.70 11.45 18.08
N SER A 167 2.10 10.29 18.64
CA SER A 167 2.35 9.07 17.85
C SER A 167 1.08 8.54 17.19
N ALA A 168 -0.06 8.58 17.90
CA ALA A 168 -1.35 8.19 17.35
C ALA A 168 -1.79 9.09 16.20
N LEU A 169 -1.60 10.42 16.31
CA LEU A 169 -1.90 11.38 15.25
C LEU A 169 -0.99 11.17 14.03
N ASP A 170 0.30 10.95 14.24
CA ASP A 170 1.27 10.70 13.18
C ASP A 170 0.92 9.41 12.42
N MET A 171 0.59 8.33 13.14
CA MET A 171 0.13 7.07 12.53
C MET A 171 -1.16 7.25 11.72
N LEU A 172 -2.11 8.05 12.21
CA LEU A 172 -3.34 8.36 11.48
C LEU A 172 -3.02 9.09 10.16
N CYS A 173 -2.11 10.06 10.18
CA CYS A 173 -1.65 10.76 8.98
C CYS A 173 -1.02 9.79 7.97
N LEU A 174 -0.17 8.85 8.42
CA LEU A 174 0.43 7.82 7.58
C LEU A 174 -0.63 6.93 6.92
N VAL A 175 -1.64 6.48 7.68
CA VAL A 175 -2.73 5.65 7.15
C VAL A 175 -3.51 6.42 6.07
N ILE A 176 -3.85 7.68 6.31
CA ILE A 176 -4.55 8.52 5.32
C ILE A 176 -3.71 8.66 4.04
N LEU A 177 -2.41 8.92 4.16
CA LEU A 177 -1.51 9.03 2.99
C LEU A 177 -1.45 7.74 2.18
N VAL A 178 -1.35 6.57 2.84
CA VAL A 178 -1.35 5.27 2.17
C VAL A 178 -2.67 5.02 1.45
N MET A 179 -3.81 5.35 2.07
CA MET A 179 -5.13 5.24 1.44
C MET A 179 -5.24 6.13 0.19
N LEU A 180 -4.76 7.37 0.25
CA LEU A 180 -4.75 8.28 -0.90
C LEU A 180 -3.85 7.77 -2.03
N GLN A 181 -2.67 7.23 -1.72
CA GLN A 181 -1.77 6.65 -2.72
C GLN A 181 -2.40 5.44 -3.41
N THR A 182 -3.02 4.53 -2.65
CA THR A 182 -3.71 3.35 -3.19
C THR A 182 -4.87 3.74 -4.09
N ALA A 183 -5.69 4.71 -3.69
CA ALA A 183 -6.80 5.21 -4.50
C ALA A 183 -6.32 5.82 -5.82
N MET A 184 -5.23 6.60 -5.80
CA MET A 184 -4.63 7.16 -7.01
C MET A 184 -4.04 6.07 -7.93
N ALA A 185 -3.36 5.06 -7.37
CA ALA A 185 -2.81 3.94 -8.12
C ALA A 185 -3.91 3.13 -8.82
N LEU A 186 -5.01 2.83 -8.12
CA LEU A 186 -6.17 2.13 -8.69
C LEU A 186 -6.82 2.93 -9.82
N LYS A 187 -6.98 4.25 -9.64
CA LYS A 187 -7.51 5.13 -10.70
C LYS A 187 -6.62 5.13 -11.94
N MET A 188 -5.30 5.19 -11.75
CA MET A 188 -4.34 5.15 -12.86
C MET A 188 -4.37 3.80 -13.58
N ALA A 189 -4.40 2.68 -12.85
CA ALA A 189 -4.49 1.34 -13.43
C ALA A 189 -5.76 1.15 -14.27
N ARG A 190 -6.92 1.65 -13.79
CA ARG A 190 -8.17 1.64 -14.56
C ARG A 190 -8.06 2.47 -15.84
N LYS A 191 -7.46 3.65 -15.76
CA LYS A 191 -7.24 4.52 -16.93
C LYS A 191 -6.32 3.86 -17.95
N ASN A 192 -5.23 3.23 -17.50
CA ASN A 192 -4.30 2.53 -18.38
C ASN A 192 -4.97 1.36 -19.09
N ARG A 193 -5.74 0.52 -18.39
CA ARG A 193 -6.51 -0.56 -19.01
C ARG A 193 -7.47 -0.07 -20.08
N LEU A 194 -8.15 1.06 -19.82
CA LEU A 194 -9.06 1.64 -20.82
C LEU A 194 -8.29 2.17 -22.05
N LEU A 195 -7.10 2.75 -21.84
CA LEU A 195 -6.24 3.20 -22.94
C LEU A 195 -5.70 2.02 -23.75
N GLU A 196 -5.27 0.94 -23.11
CA GLU A 196 -4.86 -0.30 -23.77
C GLU A 196 -5.99 -0.91 -24.59
N GLN A 197 -7.20 -1.03 -24.02
CA GLN A 197 -8.36 -1.52 -24.76
C GLN A 197 -8.64 -0.67 -26.00
N ARG A 198 -8.58 0.66 -25.92
CA ARG A 198 -8.77 1.56 -27.06
C ARG A 198 -7.62 1.49 -28.06
N ALA A 199 -6.42 1.17 -27.62
CA ALA A 199 -5.25 1.06 -28.48
C ALA A 199 -5.25 -0.23 -29.31
N TYR A 200 -5.79 -1.33 -28.78
CA TYR A 200 -5.64 -2.67 -29.37
C TYR A 200 -6.93 -3.35 -29.79
N ILE A 201 -8.10 -2.86 -29.36
CA ILE A 201 -9.41 -3.49 -29.65
C ILE A 201 -10.30 -2.54 -30.44
N ASP A 202 -10.97 -3.06 -31.45
CA ASP A 202 -12.05 -2.37 -32.15
C ASP A 202 -13.31 -2.38 -31.28
N ILE A 203 -13.81 -1.18 -30.95
CA ILE A 203 -14.90 -0.98 -29.98
C ILE A 203 -16.22 -1.58 -30.49
N HIS A 204 -16.44 -1.60 -31.80
CA HIS A 204 -17.68 -2.10 -32.40
C HIS A 204 -17.72 -3.63 -32.41
N THR A 205 -16.64 -4.27 -32.84
CA THR A 205 -16.60 -5.73 -33.04
C THR A 205 -16.05 -6.48 -31.84
N GLY A 206 -15.28 -5.79 -30.96
CA GLY A 206 -14.53 -6.39 -29.88
C GLY A 206 -13.36 -7.28 -30.35
N LEU A 207 -13.04 -7.27 -31.64
CA LEU A 207 -11.83 -7.91 -32.21
C LEU A 207 -10.62 -7.01 -32.02
N PRO A 208 -9.38 -7.53 -32.08
CA PRO A 208 -8.19 -6.73 -32.34
C PRO A 208 -8.42 -5.72 -33.45
N ASN A 209 -7.98 -4.48 -33.24
CA ASN A 209 -8.17 -3.40 -34.20
C ASN A 209 -7.06 -3.35 -35.25
N LYS A 210 -7.12 -2.36 -36.15
CA LYS A 210 -6.10 -2.15 -37.18
C LYS A 210 -4.70 -2.05 -36.62
N GLY A 211 -4.51 -1.33 -35.50
CA GLY A 211 -3.19 -1.19 -34.84
C GLY A 211 -2.61 -2.54 -34.42
N SER A 212 -3.45 -3.44 -33.87
CA SER A 212 -3.06 -4.80 -33.52
C SER A 212 -2.71 -5.64 -34.75
N CYS A 213 -3.43 -5.49 -35.85
CA CYS A 213 -3.10 -6.15 -37.11
C CYS A 213 -1.75 -5.66 -37.66
N GLU A 214 -1.54 -4.34 -37.69
CA GLU A 214 -0.29 -3.73 -38.16
C GLU A 214 0.93 -4.13 -37.30
N GLU A 215 0.75 -4.30 -35.97
CA GLU A 215 1.82 -4.76 -35.08
C GLU A 215 2.29 -6.18 -35.47
N LEU A 216 1.37 -7.09 -35.76
CA LEU A 216 1.71 -8.42 -36.28
C LEU A 216 2.45 -8.36 -37.63
N LEU A 217 2.02 -7.46 -38.52
CA LEU A 217 2.61 -7.32 -39.86
C LEU A 217 4.00 -6.67 -39.83
N ASN A 218 4.26 -5.80 -38.86
CA ASN A 218 5.56 -5.13 -38.68
C ASN A 218 6.66 -6.07 -38.16
N ASN A 219 6.32 -7.28 -37.73
CA ASN A 219 7.30 -8.28 -37.39
C ASN A 219 7.97 -8.81 -38.66
N ARG A 220 9.25 -8.45 -38.88
CA ARG A 220 10.05 -8.83 -40.03
C ARG A 220 10.83 -10.15 -39.84
N GLU A 221 10.52 -10.88 -38.80
CA GLU A 221 11.15 -12.17 -38.57
C GLU A 221 10.59 -13.21 -39.59
N ILE A 222 11.50 -14.06 -40.10
CA ILE A 222 11.13 -15.15 -40.96
C ILE A 222 10.28 -16.14 -40.16
N LEU A 223 9.12 -16.48 -40.70
CA LEU A 223 8.20 -17.45 -40.10
C LEU A 223 8.82 -18.84 -40.13
N ARG A 224 9.14 -19.35 -38.94
CA ARG A 224 9.76 -20.68 -38.78
C ARG A 224 8.72 -21.80 -38.76
N GLU A 225 7.53 -21.48 -38.26
CA GLU A 225 6.40 -22.43 -38.18
C GLU A 225 5.41 -22.16 -39.30
N PRO A 226 4.78 -23.21 -39.84
CA PRO A 226 3.75 -23.06 -40.88
C PRO A 226 2.63 -22.11 -40.38
N THR A 227 2.45 -21.04 -41.08
CA THR A 227 1.50 -19.99 -40.71
C THR A 227 0.76 -19.54 -41.96
N ALA A 228 -0.57 -19.34 -41.86
CA ALA A 228 -1.37 -18.79 -42.94
C ALA A 228 -1.96 -17.43 -42.53
N CYS A 229 -2.05 -16.53 -43.51
CA CYS A 229 -2.79 -15.29 -43.41
C CYS A 229 -4.03 -15.35 -44.31
N VAL A 230 -5.16 -14.93 -43.77
CA VAL A 230 -6.43 -14.85 -44.50
C VAL A 230 -6.94 -13.40 -44.37
N ILE A 231 -7.25 -12.80 -45.53
CA ILE A 231 -7.93 -11.47 -45.59
C ILE A 231 -9.36 -11.68 -46.05
N PHE A 232 -10.27 -10.97 -45.42
CA PHE A 232 -11.69 -10.96 -45.76
C PHE A 232 -12.14 -9.52 -45.99
N ASP A 233 -13.08 -9.35 -46.93
CA ASP A 233 -13.70 -8.07 -47.25
C ASP A 233 -15.22 -8.28 -47.45
N LEU A 234 -16.03 -7.51 -46.68
CA LEU A 234 -17.48 -7.59 -46.77
C LEU A 234 -18.01 -7.00 -48.08
N ASN A 235 -18.72 -7.83 -48.84
CA ASN A 235 -19.35 -7.37 -50.08
C ASN A 235 -20.56 -6.50 -49.80
N ASN A 236 -20.77 -5.49 -50.64
CA ASN A 236 -21.96 -4.62 -50.67
C ASN A 236 -22.21 -3.80 -49.39
N LEU A 237 -21.25 -3.65 -48.47
CA LEU A 237 -21.42 -2.86 -47.25
C LEU A 237 -21.86 -1.41 -47.58
N LYS A 238 -21.25 -0.81 -48.59
CA LYS A 238 -21.63 0.55 -49.04
C LYS A 238 -23.10 0.58 -49.49
N THR A 239 -23.55 -0.38 -50.27
CA THR A 239 -24.95 -0.47 -50.72
C THR A 239 -25.91 -0.61 -49.56
N VAL A 240 -25.57 -1.43 -48.55
CA VAL A 240 -26.37 -1.57 -47.34
C VAL A 240 -26.43 -0.25 -46.55
N ASN A 241 -25.30 0.43 -46.41
CA ASN A 241 -25.27 1.76 -45.77
C ASN A 241 -26.13 2.79 -46.50
N ASP A 242 -26.02 2.82 -47.82
CA ASP A 242 -26.72 3.82 -48.65
C ASP A 242 -28.26 3.55 -48.73
N THR A 243 -28.67 2.28 -48.62
CA THR A 243 -30.12 1.89 -48.76
C THR A 243 -30.83 1.73 -47.44
N MET A 244 -30.12 1.23 -46.36
CA MET A 244 -30.70 0.87 -45.08
C MET A 244 -30.10 1.65 -43.90
N GLY A 245 -29.14 2.54 -44.18
CA GLY A 245 -28.46 3.38 -43.17
C GLY A 245 -27.29 2.70 -42.49
N HIS A 246 -26.41 3.50 -41.84
CA HIS A 246 -25.18 3.03 -41.19
C HIS A 246 -25.43 2.01 -40.12
N SER A 247 -26.56 2.08 -39.39
CA SER A 247 -26.90 1.08 -38.37
C SER A 247 -27.01 -0.35 -38.93
N ALA A 248 -27.53 -0.48 -40.17
CA ALA A 248 -27.61 -1.78 -40.86
C ALA A 248 -26.22 -2.29 -41.26
N GLY A 249 -25.35 -1.40 -41.74
CA GLY A 249 -23.95 -1.77 -42.02
C GLY A 249 -23.17 -2.16 -40.80
N ASP A 250 -23.37 -1.46 -39.66
CA ASP A 250 -22.78 -1.83 -38.40
C ASP A 250 -23.21 -3.23 -37.91
N GLN A 251 -24.50 -3.58 -38.10
CA GLN A 251 -25.00 -4.92 -37.80
C GLN A 251 -24.36 -5.99 -38.69
N LEU A 252 -24.15 -5.68 -40.00
CA LEU A 252 -23.47 -6.59 -40.92
C LEU A 252 -22.02 -6.88 -40.47
N ILE A 253 -21.29 -5.81 -40.14
CA ILE A 253 -19.92 -5.89 -39.59
C ILE A 253 -19.89 -6.74 -38.31
N LEU A 254 -20.80 -6.48 -37.36
CA LEU A 254 -20.90 -7.24 -36.10
C LEU A 254 -21.24 -8.70 -36.32
N SER A 255 -22.13 -9.00 -37.25
CA SER A 255 -22.53 -10.36 -37.58
C SER A 255 -21.37 -11.16 -38.17
N PHE A 256 -20.58 -10.54 -39.05
CA PHE A 256 -19.40 -11.15 -39.62
C PHE A 256 -18.29 -11.35 -38.59
N ALA A 257 -18.03 -10.37 -37.73
CA ALA A 257 -17.07 -10.50 -36.63
C ALA A 257 -17.42 -11.66 -35.66
N ARG A 258 -18.70 -11.84 -35.34
CA ARG A 258 -19.21 -12.96 -34.53
C ARG A 258 -19.02 -14.30 -35.24
N LEU A 259 -19.25 -14.32 -36.55
CA LEU A 259 -19.05 -15.51 -37.37
C LEU A 259 -17.58 -15.94 -37.38
N LEU A 260 -16.66 -15.01 -37.61
CA LEU A 260 -15.22 -15.26 -37.57
C LEU A 260 -14.79 -15.83 -36.21
N ARG A 261 -15.24 -15.21 -35.10
CA ARG A 261 -14.94 -15.70 -33.73
C ARG A 261 -15.50 -17.08 -33.44
N ARG A 262 -16.63 -17.45 -34.03
CA ARG A 262 -17.26 -18.76 -33.81
C ARG A 262 -16.51 -19.87 -34.53
N VAL A 263 -16.04 -19.58 -35.73
CA VAL A 263 -15.45 -20.59 -36.62
C VAL A 263 -13.95 -20.72 -36.45
N ILE A 264 -13.25 -19.60 -36.25
CA ILE A 264 -11.79 -19.62 -36.09
C ILE A 264 -11.47 -19.80 -34.59
N PRO A 265 -10.74 -20.90 -34.23
CA PRO A 265 -10.39 -21.17 -32.84
C PRO A 265 -9.60 -20.02 -32.17
N GLU A 266 -9.78 -19.85 -30.87
CA GLU A 266 -9.14 -18.76 -30.06
C GLU A 266 -7.61 -18.80 -30.06
N LYS A 267 -6.99 -19.93 -30.37
CA LYS A 267 -5.52 -20.07 -30.52
C LYS A 267 -4.96 -19.25 -31.68
N HIS A 268 -5.82 -18.80 -32.62
CA HIS A 268 -5.45 -18.03 -33.80
C HIS A 268 -5.83 -16.56 -33.64
N PHE A 269 -5.18 -15.72 -34.42
CA PHE A 269 -5.49 -14.30 -34.42
C PHE A 269 -6.64 -13.97 -35.38
N VAL A 270 -7.58 -13.13 -34.94
CA VAL A 270 -8.62 -12.54 -35.80
C VAL A 270 -8.74 -11.07 -35.43
N GLY A 271 -8.61 -10.17 -36.42
CA GLY A 271 -8.67 -8.73 -36.21
C GLY A 271 -9.48 -8.01 -37.29
N ARG A 272 -9.97 -6.81 -36.97
CA ARG A 272 -10.58 -5.89 -37.94
C ARG A 272 -9.49 -4.99 -38.51
N TYR A 273 -9.14 -5.21 -39.78
CA TYR A 273 -8.03 -4.54 -40.46
C TYR A 273 -8.45 -3.17 -41.06
N GLY A 274 -9.69 -3.08 -41.50
CA GLY A 274 -10.25 -1.85 -42.11
C GLY A 274 -11.72 -1.61 -41.74
N GLY A 275 -12.42 -0.82 -42.52
CA GLY A 275 -13.86 -0.55 -42.35
C GLY A 275 -14.70 -1.82 -42.53
N ASP A 276 -14.47 -2.51 -43.64
CA ASP A 276 -15.10 -3.73 -44.11
C ASP A 276 -14.12 -4.92 -44.22
N GLU A 277 -12.86 -4.70 -43.85
CA GLU A 277 -11.78 -5.67 -43.98
C GLU A 277 -11.44 -6.31 -42.62
N PHE A 278 -11.24 -7.64 -42.66
CA PHE A 278 -10.84 -8.43 -41.51
C PHE A 278 -9.61 -9.30 -41.89
N MET A 279 -8.78 -9.55 -40.90
CA MET A 279 -7.58 -10.39 -41.03
C MET A 279 -7.63 -11.53 -40.02
N ALA A 280 -7.26 -12.73 -40.50
CA ALA A 280 -6.97 -13.83 -39.57
C ALA A 280 -5.57 -14.39 -39.84
N VAL A 281 -4.88 -14.77 -38.76
CA VAL A 281 -3.59 -15.46 -38.82
C VAL A 281 -3.76 -16.81 -38.13
N ILE A 282 -3.55 -17.87 -38.93
CA ILE A 282 -3.68 -19.24 -38.48
C ILE A 282 -2.28 -19.80 -38.25
N TYR A 283 -1.96 -20.09 -37.00
CA TYR A 283 -0.65 -20.55 -36.56
C TYR A 283 -0.56 -22.09 -36.58
N HIS A 284 0.62 -22.65 -36.84
CA HIS A 284 0.91 -24.08 -36.83
C HIS A 284 -0.08 -24.87 -37.66
N THR A 285 -0.29 -24.46 -38.90
CA THR A 285 -1.37 -24.93 -39.77
C THR A 285 -0.82 -25.46 -41.10
N ASP A 286 -1.63 -26.27 -41.76
CA ASP A 286 -1.39 -26.72 -43.12
C ASP A 286 -2.52 -26.26 -44.07
N ARG A 287 -2.37 -26.53 -45.37
CA ARG A 287 -3.34 -26.12 -46.38
C ARG A 287 -4.73 -26.74 -46.12
N GLN A 288 -4.78 -27.98 -45.67
CA GLN A 288 -6.04 -28.68 -45.43
C GLN A 288 -6.82 -28.08 -44.24
N GLU A 289 -6.12 -27.73 -43.17
CA GLU A 289 -6.73 -27.09 -42.02
C GLU A 289 -7.28 -25.70 -42.37
N VAL A 290 -6.54 -24.88 -43.16
CA VAL A 290 -7.00 -23.56 -43.61
C VAL A 290 -8.25 -23.69 -44.47
N GLU A 291 -8.25 -24.58 -45.46
CA GLU A 291 -9.40 -24.86 -46.34
C GLU A 291 -10.62 -25.34 -45.52
N GLY A 292 -10.38 -26.22 -44.54
CA GLY A 292 -11.42 -26.70 -43.63
C GLY A 292 -12.06 -25.58 -42.79
N ILE A 293 -11.26 -24.61 -42.30
CA ILE A 293 -11.76 -23.41 -41.59
C ILE A 293 -12.60 -22.56 -42.56
N LEU A 294 -12.11 -22.30 -43.77
CA LEU A 294 -12.82 -21.48 -44.77
C LEU A 294 -14.12 -22.12 -45.22
N ASP A 295 -14.14 -23.45 -45.41
CA ASP A 295 -15.35 -24.22 -45.73
C ASP A 295 -16.37 -24.17 -44.58
N SER A 296 -15.91 -24.23 -43.34
CA SER A 296 -16.77 -24.10 -42.18
C SER A 296 -17.35 -22.68 -42.07
N LEU A 297 -16.54 -21.67 -42.36
CA LEU A 297 -17.00 -20.27 -42.40
C LEU A 297 -18.09 -20.07 -43.46
N ARG A 298 -17.90 -20.64 -44.63
CA ARG A 298 -18.90 -20.57 -45.72
C ARG A 298 -20.21 -21.26 -45.34
N ARG A 299 -20.14 -22.49 -44.77
CA ARG A 299 -21.33 -23.22 -44.30
C ARG A 299 -22.14 -22.46 -43.25
N GLU A 300 -21.45 -21.88 -42.28
CA GLU A 300 -22.08 -21.10 -41.22
C GLU A 300 -22.69 -19.79 -41.76
N ALA A 301 -22.01 -19.11 -42.70
CA ALA A 301 -22.56 -17.93 -43.35
C ALA A 301 -23.83 -18.28 -44.18
N ASP A 302 -23.80 -19.37 -44.97
CA ASP A 302 -24.93 -19.84 -45.74
C ASP A 302 -26.10 -20.30 -44.84
N ALA A 303 -25.83 -20.84 -43.67
CA ALA A 303 -26.84 -21.18 -42.67
C ALA A 303 -27.49 -19.93 -42.08
N ALA A 304 -26.69 -18.92 -41.72
CA ALA A 304 -27.17 -17.63 -41.18
C ALA A 304 -28.03 -16.90 -42.26
N ASN A 305 -27.65 -16.95 -43.53
CA ASN A 305 -28.38 -16.33 -44.64
C ASN A 305 -29.73 -17.03 -44.90
N ARG A 306 -29.85 -18.36 -44.67
CA ARG A 306 -31.11 -19.10 -44.81
C ARG A 306 -32.12 -18.83 -43.70
N ASP A 307 -31.67 -18.52 -42.52
CA ASP A 307 -32.53 -18.22 -41.38
C ASP A 307 -33.39 -16.93 -41.55
N GLY A 308 -33.02 -16.05 -42.50
CA GLY A 308 -33.79 -14.87 -42.87
C GLY A 308 -33.95 -13.77 -41.81
N ASN A 309 -33.41 -14.02 -40.60
CA ASN A 309 -33.54 -13.09 -39.45
C ASN A 309 -32.46 -12.01 -39.42
N GLN A 310 -31.45 -12.08 -40.32
CA GLN A 310 -30.32 -11.18 -40.38
C GLN A 310 -30.09 -10.70 -41.82
N LEU A 311 -29.35 -9.60 -41.96
CA LEU A 311 -28.84 -9.14 -43.24
C LEU A 311 -27.94 -10.22 -43.87
N PRO A 312 -28.09 -10.51 -45.17
CA PRO A 312 -27.32 -11.59 -45.83
C PRO A 312 -25.84 -11.25 -45.79
N LEU A 313 -25.07 -12.15 -45.20
CA LEU A 313 -23.61 -12.11 -45.16
C LEU A 313 -23.02 -12.55 -46.50
N SER A 314 -22.30 -11.64 -47.16
CA SER A 314 -21.50 -11.93 -48.34
C SER A 314 -20.13 -11.30 -48.17
N TYR A 315 -19.08 -12.06 -48.46
CA TYR A 315 -17.71 -11.60 -48.32
C TYR A 315 -16.81 -12.22 -49.39
N ALA A 316 -15.78 -11.52 -49.79
CA ALA A 316 -14.64 -12.03 -50.53
C ALA A 316 -13.53 -12.43 -49.55
N TYR A 317 -12.70 -13.36 -49.91
CA TYR A 317 -11.54 -13.74 -49.12
C TYR A 317 -10.38 -14.16 -50.02
N GLY A 318 -9.18 -14.06 -49.47
CA GLY A 318 -7.97 -14.65 -50.02
C GLY A 318 -7.04 -15.08 -48.93
N TRP A 319 -6.20 -16.04 -49.18
CA TRP A 319 -5.27 -16.57 -48.22
C TRP A 319 -3.95 -17.03 -48.83
N ALA A 320 -2.91 -17.03 -47.99
CA ALA A 320 -1.59 -17.55 -48.35
C ALA A 320 -0.98 -18.27 -47.13
N ILE A 321 -0.11 -19.24 -47.37
CA ILE A 321 0.58 -20.02 -46.32
C ILE A 321 2.10 -19.88 -46.48
N SER A 322 2.82 -19.80 -45.38
CA SER A 322 4.27 -19.56 -45.36
C SER A 322 5.10 -20.66 -46.03
N THR A 323 4.58 -21.88 -46.05
CA THR A 323 5.27 -23.05 -46.70
C THR A 323 5.41 -22.90 -48.20
N ASP A 324 4.64 -22.00 -48.83
CA ASP A 324 4.69 -21.78 -50.29
C ASP A 324 5.78 -20.76 -50.70
N TYR A 325 6.45 -20.12 -49.72
CA TYR A 325 7.38 -19.00 -49.96
C TYR A 325 8.66 -19.17 -49.13
N GLU A 326 9.82 -19.18 -49.74
CA GLU A 326 11.10 -19.20 -49.05
C GLU A 326 11.38 -17.87 -48.37
N GLY A 327 11.87 -17.90 -47.11
CA GLY A 327 12.16 -16.71 -46.34
C GLY A 327 10.92 -15.86 -46.01
N CYS A 328 9.75 -16.48 -45.91
CA CYS A 328 8.48 -15.83 -45.75
C CYS A 328 8.40 -15.02 -44.43
N VAL A 329 7.96 -13.77 -44.51
CA VAL A 329 7.60 -12.92 -43.39
C VAL A 329 6.10 -12.63 -43.41
N MET A 330 5.52 -12.18 -42.31
CA MET A 330 4.08 -11.93 -42.19
C MET A 330 3.54 -10.98 -43.29
N GLN A 331 4.29 -9.94 -43.64
CA GLN A 331 3.93 -8.99 -44.70
C GLN A 331 3.81 -9.70 -46.08
N THR A 332 4.70 -10.65 -46.35
CA THR A 332 4.61 -11.43 -47.60
C THR A 332 3.29 -12.23 -47.68
N LEU A 333 2.88 -12.83 -46.56
CA LEU A 333 1.60 -13.56 -46.50
C LEU A 333 0.42 -12.63 -46.72
N LEU A 334 0.44 -11.43 -46.09
CA LEU A 334 -0.60 -10.43 -46.29
C LEU A 334 -0.71 -10.04 -47.77
N ASP A 335 0.40 -9.66 -48.40
CA ASP A 335 0.41 -9.20 -49.79
C ASP A 335 -0.14 -10.26 -50.75
N LYS A 336 0.17 -11.54 -50.50
CA LYS A 336 -0.33 -12.67 -51.29
C LYS A 336 -1.80 -12.97 -51.02
N ALA A 337 -2.24 -12.90 -49.75
CA ALA A 337 -3.62 -13.11 -49.37
C ALA A 337 -4.52 -11.98 -49.93
N ASP A 338 -4.05 -10.75 -49.89
CA ASP A 338 -4.75 -9.58 -50.45
C ASP A 338 -4.94 -9.71 -51.96
N TYR A 339 -3.88 -10.10 -52.66
CA TYR A 339 -3.98 -10.37 -54.10
C TYR A 339 -5.06 -11.43 -54.41
N CYS A 340 -5.08 -12.54 -53.71
CA CYS A 340 -6.08 -13.60 -53.88
C CYS A 340 -7.50 -13.09 -53.54
N MET A 341 -7.64 -12.30 -52.50
CA MET A 341 -8.91 -11.71 -52.09
C MET A 341 -9.44 -10.75 -53.19
N TYR A 342 -8.57 -9.93 -53.75
CA TYR A 342 -8.95 -9.00 -54.83
C TYR A 342 -9.45 -9.74 -56.07
N GLU A 343 -8.80 -10.82 -56.48
CA GLU A 343 -9.26 -11.68 -57.60
C GLU A 343 -10.62 -12.33 -57.27
N ASN A 344 -10.81 -12.80 -56.04
CA ASN A 344 -12.09 -13.35 -55.58
C ASN A 344 -13.22 -12.30 -55.62
N LYS A 345 -12.92 -11.07 -55.17
CA LYS A 345 -13.85 -9.94 -55.18
C LYS A 345 -14.24 -9.54 -56.61
N ARG A 346 -13.28 -9.52 -57.55
CA ARG A 346 -13.55 -9.28 -58.99
C ARG A 346 -14.48 -10.32 -59.57
N ALA A 347 -14.24 -11.61 -59.32
CA ALA A 347 -15.07 -12.71 -59.78
C ALA A 347 -16.51 -12.58 -59.24
N TYR A 348 -16.66 -12.21 -57.98
CA TYR A 348 -17.97 -11.98 -57.37
C TYR A 348 -18.74 -10.90 -58.11
N TYR A 349 -18.17 -9.70 -58.33
CA TYR A 349 -18.84 -8.60 -58.99
C TYR A 349 -19.10 -8.87 -60.48
N ALA A 350 -18.25 -9.62 -61.17
CA ALA A 350 -18.50 -10.01 -62.58
C ALA A 350 -19.78 -10.87 -62.73
N THR A 351 -20.14 -11.62 -61.67
CA THR A 351 -21.34 -12.47 -61.69
C THR A 351 -22.58 -11.81 -61.09
N HIS A 352 -22.40 -10.82 -60.21
CA HIS A 352 -23.50 -10.20 -59.47
C HIS A 352 -23.79 -8.72 -59.83
N ASP A 353 -22.91 -8.05 -60.61
CA ASP A 353 -23.11 -6.66 -61.04
C ASP A 353 -23.88 -6.67 -62.36
N ARG A 354 -25.13 -7.15 -62.32
CA ARG A 354 -26.08 -6.91 -63.37
C ARG A 354 -26.74 -5.54 -63.16
N ARG A 355 -26.06 -4.44 -63.49
CA ARG A 355 -26.75 -3.23 -63.85
C ARG A 355 -27.58 -3.51 -65.05
N ALA A 356 -28.91 -3.62 -64.89
CA ALA A 356 -29.82 -3.69 -65.99
C ALA A 356 -29.58 -2.45 -66.90
N PRO A 357 -29.48 -2.61 -68.23
CA PRO A 357 -29.41 -1.48 -69.13
C PRO A 357 -30.69 -0.65 -68.94
N ARG A 358 -30.57 0.63 -68.60
CA ARG A 358 -31.66 1.56 -68.65
C ARG A 358 -32.09 1.65 -70.08
N SER A 359 -33.25 1.08 -70.39
CA SER A 359 -34.04 1.39 -71.60
C SER A 359 -34.63 2.76 -71.49
#